data_9c81de24fac73c4a9f61ae40bdd4efdc
#
_entry.id   9c81de24fac73c4a9f61ae40bdd4efdc
#
_cell.length_a   1.000
_cell.length_b   1.000
_cell.length_c   1.000
_cell.angle_alpha   90.00
_cell.angle_beta   90.00
_cell.angle_gamma   90.00
#
_symmetry.space_group_name_H-M   'P 1'
#
loop_
_entity.id
_entity.type
_entity.pdbx_description
1 polymer ?
#
loop_
_entity_poly.entity_id
_entity_poly.type
_entity_poly.pdbx_seq_one_letter_code
_entity_poly.pdbx_strand_id
1 'polypeptide(L)'
;HAGRMAAHYCASLASAPEPDEAQIQRIHERVYAPLDPERSIGWKEFEMTLQRILTEGAGPCRTEKKLLRAKEKLEQVQAASGLVGAKDLHDLLRLHEVHNLLTIGRCTVDAALYRQESRFGNCHFREDFPEQDDERFLGQVVVSAESDGRLKLELRRTDNPYA
;
A
#
# COMPACT_ATOMS: atom_id res chain seq x y z
N HIS A 1 -18.02 1.58 20.44
CA HIS A 1 -18.04 3.00 20.03
C HIS A 1 -18.38 3.15 18.54
N ALA A 2 -17.71 2.43 17.64
CA ALA A 2 -17.88 2.55 16.19
C ALA A 2 -19.34 2.31 15.73
N GLY A 3 -20.01 1.25 16.22
CA GLY A 3 -21.40 0.96 15.86
C GLY A 3 -22.36 2.07 16.26
N ARG A 4 -22.16 2.70 17.42
CA ARG A 4 -22.99 3.85 17.86
C ARG A 4 -22.77 5.06 16.95
N MET A 5 -21.53 5.33 16.55
CA MET A 5 -21.24 6.45 15.63
C MET A 5 -21.83 6.19 14.23
N ALA A 6 -21.73 4.95 13.75
CA ALA A 6 -22.37 4.57 12.49
C ALA A 6 -23.90 4.74 12.54
N ALA A 7 -24.55 4.33 13.62
CA ALA A 7 -26.00 4.50 13.80
C ALA A 7 -26.39 5.98 13.86
N HIS A 8 -25.60 6.84 14.55
CA HIS A 8 -25.82 8.29 14.55
C HIS A 8 -25.69 8.89 13.15
N TYR A 9 -24.67 8.48 12.40
CA TYR A 9 -24.49 8.93 11.03
C TYR A 9 -25.68 8.54 10.15
N CYS A 10 -26.10 7.26 10.19
CA CYS A 10 -27.26 6.80 9.42
C CYS A 10 -28.55 7.55 9.79
N ALA A 11 -28.76 7.83 11.09
CA ALA A 11 -29.91 8.60 11.55
C ALA A 11 -29.89 10.08 11.13
N SER A 12 -28.71 10.62 10.79
CA SER A 12 -28.58 12.00 10.28
C SER A 12 -28.86 12.15 8.79
N LEU A 13 -28.94 11.05 8.04
CA LEU A 13 -29.25 11.07 6.61
C LEU A 13 -30.74 11.28 6.38
N ALA A 14 -31.10 12.18 5.46
CA ALA A 14 -32.51 12.41 5.09
C ALA A 14 -33.15 11.22 4.36
N SER A 15 -32.33 10.46 3.61
CA SER A 15 -32.70 9.22 2.92
C SER A 15 -31.49 8.32 2.79
N ALA A 16 -31.70 7.03 2.55
CA ALA A 16 -30.62 6.14 2.11
C ALA A 16 -30.08 6.63 0.75
N PRO A 17 -28.74 6.62 0.55
CA PRO A 17 -28.20 6.96 -0.75
C PRO A 17 -28.63 5.92 -1.79
N GLU A 18 -28.99 6.39 -2.99
CA GLU A 18 -29.30 5.50 -4.10
C GLU A 18 -28.00 4.83 -4.61
N PRO A 19 -28.01 3.52 -4.89
CA PRO A 19 -26.88 2.84 -5.47
C PRO A 19 -26.57 3.37 -6.88
N ASP A 20 -25.30 3.60 -7.17
CA ASP A 20 -24.84 3.85 -8.55
C ASP A 20 -24.61 2.49 -9.24
N GLU A 21 -25.59 2.02 -10.00
CA GLU A 21 -25.53 0.75 -10.71
C GLU A 21 -24.33 0.66 -11.66
N ALA A 22 -23.96 1.78 -12.32
CA ALA A 22 -22.80 1.81 -13.19
C ALA A 22 -21.48 1.66 -12.38
N GLN A 23 -21.44 2.20 -11.16
CA GLN A 23 -20.29 2.00 -10.26
C GLN A 23 -20.20 0.55 -9.79
N ILE A 24 -21.34 -0.05 -9.43
CA ILE A 24 -21.43 -1.47 -9.02
C ILE A 24 -20.91 -2.35 -10.15
N GLN A 25 -21.40 -2.14 -11.36
CA GLN A 25 -20.97 -2.91 -12.54
C GLN A 25 -19.46 -2.80 -12.79
N ARG A 26 -18.91 -1.58 -12.75
CA ARG A 26 -17.45 -1.36 -12.92
C ARG A 26 -16.62 -2.07 -11.84
N ILE A 27 -17.10 -2.06 -10.58
CA ILE A 27 -16.44 -2.76 -9.49
C ILE A 27 -16.48 -4.26 -9.71
N HIS A 28 -17.65 -4.81 -10.07
CA HIS A 28 -17.84 -6.22 -10.37
C HIS A 28 -16.89 -6.68 -11.49
N GLU A 29 -16.88 -5.99 -12.63
CA GLU A 29 -15.98 -6.28 -13.73
C GLU A 29 -14.51 -6.28 -13.30
N ARG A 30 -14.09 -5.25 -12.56
CA ARG A 30 -12.71 -5.17 -12.05
C ARG A 30 -12.36 -6.31 -11.11
N VAL A 31 -13.26 -6.70 -10.22
CA VAL A 31 -13.03 -7.77 -9.23
C VAL A 31 -12.88 -9.13 -9.91
N TYR A 32 -13.72 -9.41 -10.91
CA TYR A 32 -13.76 -10.73 -11.56
C TYR A 32 -12.92 -10.82 -12.83
N ALA A 33 -12.40 -9.70 -13.35
CA ALA A 33 -11.52 -9.69 -14.54
C ALA A 33 -10.34 -10.68 -14.47
N PRO A 34 -9.73 -10.99 -13.32
CA PRO A 34 -8.64 -11.97 -13.27
C PRO A 34 -9.04 -13.43 -13.53
N LEU A 35 -10.33 -13.77 -13.55
CA LEU A 35 -10.80 -15.12 -13.95
C LEU A 35 -10.69 -15.38 -15.47
N ASP A 36 -9.96 -14.55 -16.17
CA ASP A 36 -9.70 -14.68 -17.60
C ASP A 36 -8.65 -15.77 -17.86
N PRO A 37 -8.97 -16.84 -18.61
CA PRO A 37 -8.06 -17.95 -18.89
C PRO A 37 -6.85 -17.55 -19.77
N GLU A 38 -6.89 -16.42 -20.45
CA GLU A 38 -5.79 -15.88 -21.24
C GLU A 38 -4.63 -15.33 -20.39
N ARG A 39 -4.85 -15.11 -19.11
CA ARG A 39 -3.83 -14.61 -18.19
C ARG A 39 -2.87 -15.71 -17.76
N SER A 40 -1.58 -15.48 -17.96
CA SER A 40 -0.54 -16.53 -17.88
C SER A 40 0.22 -16.59 -16.56
N ILE A 41 0.19 -15.54 -15.74
CA ILE A 41 0.93 -15.44 -14.49
C ILE A 41 0.02 -15.87 -13.33
N GLY A 42 0.49 -16.82 -12.50
CA GLY A 42 -0.23 -17.22 -11.30
C GLY A 42 0.03 -16.28 -10.11
N TRP A 43 -0.93 -16.17 -9.19
CA TRP A 43 -0.80 -15.32 -8.00
C TRP A 43 0.41 -15.66 -7.12
N LYS A 44 0.82 -16.95 -7.04
CA LYS A 44 2.01 -17.38 -6.26
C LYS A 44 3.31 -16.80 -6.81
N GLU A 45 3.47 -16.81 -8.12
CA GLU A 45 4.65 -16.24 -8.77
C GLU A 45 4.71 -14.73 -8.54
N PHE A 46 3.56 -14.07 -8.62
CA PHE A 46 3.43 -12.66 -8.35
C PHE A 46 3.77 -12.32 -6.88
N GLU A 47 3.24 -13.10 -5.91
CA GLU A 47 3.55 -12.97 -4.49
C GLU A 47 5.03 -13.17 -4.19
N MET A 48 5.64 -14.24 -4.69
CA MET A 48 7.07 -14.52 -4.48
C MET A 48 7.96 -13.41 -5.05
N THR A 49 7.58 -12.82 -6.17
CA THR A 49 8.29 -11.70 -6.75
C THR A 49 8.23 -10.47 -5.85
N LEU A 50 7.05 -10.14 -5.30
CA LEU A 50 6.88 -9.05 -4.35
C LEU A 50 7.69 -9.27 -3.07
N GLN A 51 7.61 -10.45 -2.48
CA GLN A 51 8.34 -10.79 -1.26
C GLN A 51 9.85 -10.62 -1.46
N ARG A 52 10.39 -11.08 -2.59
CA ARG A 52 11.82 -10.91 -2.91
C ARG A 52 12.20 -9.44 -3.05
N ILE A 53 11.42 -8.65 -3.80
CA ILE A 53 11.69 -7.21 -3.99
C ILE A 53 11.71 -6.49 -2.65
N LEU A 54 10.71 -6.73 -1.79
CA LEU A 54 10.60 -6.08 -0.50
C LEU A 54 11.67 -6.52 0.49
N THR A 55 12.02 -7.82 0.50
CA THR A 55 13.09 -8.34 1.37
C THR A 55 14.45 -7.74 1.00
N GLU A 56 14.78 -7.69 -0.29
CA GLU A 56 16.06 -7.16 -0.77
C GLU A 56 16.15 -5.64 -0.64
N GLY A 57 15.06 -4.92 -0.89
CA GLY A 57 15.06 -3.46 -1.02
C GLY A 57 14.57 -2.69 0.19
N ALA A 58 13.58 -3.22 0.92
CA ALA A 58 12.94 -2.57 2.07
C ALA A 58 13.02 -3.39 3.37
N GLY A 59 13.92 -4.38 3.43
CA GLY A 59 14.22 -5.19 4.61
C GLY A 59 14.74 -4.36 5.79
N PRO A 60 15.31 -5.01 6.83
CA PRO A 60 15.74 -4.32 8.06
C PRO A 60 16.78 -3.23 7.83
N CYS A 61 17.77 -3.48 6.96
CA CYS A 61 18.86 -2.53 6.67
C CYS A 61 18.65 -1.87 5.31
N ARG A 62 18.22 -0.63 5.31
CA ARG A 62 17.82 0.15 4.13
C ARG A 62 18.85 1.17 3.72
N THR A 63 18.97 1.43 2.42
CA THR A 63 19.67 2.58 1.87
C THR A 63 18.81 3.19 0.78
N GLU A 64 19.02 4.47 0.45
CA GLU A 64 18.33 5.12 -0.67
C GLU A 64 18.42 4.30 -1.95
N LYS A 65 19.64 3.83 -2.26
CA LYS A 65 19.89 2.99 -3.45
C LYS A 65 19.06 1.72 -3.48
N LYS A 66 18.96 0.99 -2.35
CA LYS A 66 18.13 -0.23 -2.25
C LYS A 66 16.64 0.10 -2.41
N LEU A 67 16.19 1.17 -1.76
CA LEU A 67 14.79 1.61 -1.80
C LEU A 67 14.38 2.10 -3.19
N LEU A 68 15.20 2.90 -3.88
CA LEU A 68 14.93 3.34 -5.24
C LEU A 68 14.84 2.17 -6.22
N ARG A 69 15.74 1.19 -6.09
CA ARG A 69 15.66 -0.04 -6.89
C ARG A 69 14.41 -0.86 -6.60
N ALA A 70 13.99 -0.93 -5.33
CA ALA A 70 12.73 -1.60 -4.97
C ALA A 70 11.53 -0.86 -5.57
N LYS A 71 11.51 0.48 -5.51
CA LYS A 71 10.47 1.32 -6.10
C LYS A 71 10.33 1.04 -7.60
N GLU A 72 11.42 1.11 -8.35
CA GLU A 72 11.43 0.82 -9.79
C GLU A 72 10.87 -0.58 -10.10
N LYS A 73 11.32 -1.61 -9.36
CA LYS A 73 10.83 -2.97 -9.54
C LYS A 73 9.33 -3.11 -9.21
N LEU A 74 8.84 -2.43 -8.15
CA LEU A 74 7.42 -2.45 -7.79
C LEU A 74 6.55 -1.76 -8.85
N GLU A 75 7.06 -0.70 -9.49
CA GLU A 75 6.39 -0.04 -10.63
C GLU A 75 6.29 -1.00 -11.84
N GLN A 76 7.35 -1.75 -12.14
CA GLN A 76 7.34 -2.78 -13.21
C GLN A 76 6.32 -3.89 -12.89
N VAL A 77 6.29 -4.36 -11.65
CA VAL A 77 5.31 -5.36 -11.18
C VAL A 77 3.88 -4.82 -11.26
N GLN A 78 3.67 -3.56 -10.89
CA GLN A 78 2.36 -2.89 -11.04
C GLN A 78 1.91 -2.84 -12.51
N ALA A 79 2.81 -2.51 -13.43
CA ALA A 79 2.51 -2.48 -14.86
C ALA A 79 2.15 -3.87 -15.42
N ALA A 80 2.78 -4.93 -14.89
CA ALA A 80 2.52 -6.32 -15.26
C ALA A 80 1.30 -6.95 -14.56
N SER A 81 0.69 -6.28 -13.58
CA SER A 81 -0.39 -6.84 -12.76
C SER A 81 -1.61 -7.29 -13.55
N GLY A 82 -1.87 -6.67 -14.71
CA GLY A 82 -2.93 -7.07 -15.63
C GLY A 82 -2.75 -8.44 -16.26
N LEU A 83 -1.54 -9.02 -16.23
CA LEU A 83 -1.24 -10.35 -16.77
C LEU A 83 -1.47 -11.47 -15.76
N VAL A 84 -1.74 -11.11 -14.50
CA VAL A 84 -1.94 -12.09 -13.43
C VAL A 84 -3.38 -12.57 -13.43
N GLY A 85 -3.54 -13.90 -13.44
CA GLY A 85 -4.84 -14.56 -13.52
C GLY A 85 -5.16 -15.43 -12.33
N ALA A 86 -6.42 -15.81 -12.24
CA ALA A 86 -6.97 -16.73 -11.23
C ALA A 86 -7.75 -17.85 -11.93
N LYS A 87 -7.55 -19.10 -11.51
CA LYS A 87 -8.22 -20.27 -12.10
C LYS A 87 -9.62 -20.50 -11.52
N ASP A 88 -9.82 -20.03 -10.29
CA ASP A 88 -11.05 -20.18 -9.52
C ASP A 88 -11.21 -19.05 -8.51
N LEU A 89 -12.28 -19.08 -7.72
CA LEU A 89 -12.57 -18.05 -6.72
C LEU A 89 -11.55 -18.03 -5.56
N HIS A 90 -10.91 -19.17 -5.26
CA HIS A 90 -9.86 -19.22 -4.25
C HIS A 90 -8.61 -18.47 -4.74
N ASP A 91 -8.17 -18.76 -5.96
CA ASP A 91 -7.05 -18.06 -6.59
C ASP A 91 -7.37 -16.55 -6.75
N LEU A 92 -8.61 -16.20 -7.07
CA LEU A 92 -9.07 -14.82 -7.17
C LEU A 92 -8.92 -14.07 -5.85
N LEU A 93 -9.34 -14.68 -4.74
CA LEU A 93 -9.17 -14.10 -3.41
C LEU A 93 -7.69 -13.88 -3.08
N ARG A 94 -6.86 -14.90 -3.31
CA ARG A 94 -5.41 -14.80 -3.09
C ARG A 94 -4.77 -13.71 -3.94
N LEU A 95 -5.18 -13.58 -5.18
CA LEU A 95 -4.67 -12.53 -6.07
C LEU A 95 -5.03 -11.13 -5.55
N HIS A 96 -6.24 -10.91 -5.06
CA HIS A 96 -6.61 -9.63 -4.45
C HIS A 96 -5.78 -9.31 -3.19
N GLU A 97 -5.48 -10.32 -2.37
CA GLU A 97 -4.57 -10.15 -1.23
C GLU A 97 -3.17 -9.73 -1.69
N VAL A 98 -2.65 -10.34 -2.75
CA VAL A 98 -1.32 -9.99 -3.30
C VAL A 98 -1.32 -8.58 -3.91
N HIS A 99 -2.40 -8.13 -4.54
CA HIS A 99 -2.55 -6.73 -4.98
C HIS A 99 -2.53 -5.74 -3.81
N ASN A 100 -3.14 -6.12 -2.68
CA ASN A 100 -3.06 -5.32 -1.45
C ASN A 100 -1.61 -5.27 -0.91
N LEU A 101 -0.89 -6.40 -0.95
CA LEU A 101 0.54 -6.44 -0.58
C LEU A 101 1.40 -5.53 -1.49
N LEU A 102 1.12 -5.49 -2.79
CA LEU A 102 1.80 -4.57 -3.72
C LEU A 102 1.55 -3.11 -3.31
N THR A 103 0.31 -2.75 -3.00
CA THR A 103 -0.04 -1.40 -2.55
C THR A 103 0.68 -1.04 -1.25
N ILE A 104 0.65 -1.92 -0.24
CA ILE A 104 1.34 -1.73 1.04
C ILE A 104 2.85 -1.62 0.80
N GLY A 105 3.42 -2.47 -0.04
CA GLY A 105 4.85 -2.45 -0.39
C GLY A 105 5.29 -1.12 -0.98
N ARG A 106 4.52 -0.57 -1.92
CA ARG A 106 4.78 0.76 -2.52
C ARG A 106 4.72 1.86 -1.46
N CYS A 107 3.68 1.89 -0.65
CA CYS A 107 3.56 2.85 0.44
C CYS A 107 4.74 2.76 1.43
N THR A 108 5.17 1.54 1.76
CA THR A 108 6.29 1.29 2.68
C THR A 108 7.60 1.80 2.11
N VAL A 109 7.89 1.53 0.83
CA VAL A 109 9.11 1.98 0.17
C VAL A 109 9.15 3.50 0.06
N ASP A 110 8.05 4.13 -0.36
CA ASP A 110 7.97 5.59 -0.48
C ASP A 110 8.06 6.30 0.88
N ALA A 111 7.41 5.77 1.91
CA ALA A 111 7.54 6.29 3.28
C ALA A 111 8.96 6.15 3.83
N ALA A 112 9.65 5.02 3.51
CA ALA A 112 11.03 4.80 3.92
C ALA A 112 12.02 5.69 3.17
N LEU A 113 11.77 6.03 1.91
CA LEU A 113 12.53 7.02 1.15
C LEU A 113 12.37 8.44 1.71
N TYR A 114 11.13 8.80 2.05
CA TYR A 114 10.81 10.09 2.63
C TYR A 114 11.51 10.31 3.97
N ARG A 115 11.57 9.27 4.84
CA ARG A 115 12.15 9.35 6.18
C ARG A 115 13.66 9.11 6.14
N GLN A 116 14.43 10.17 6.13
CA GLN A 116 15.90 10.17 6.07
C GLN A 116 16.53 10.21 7.48
N GLU A 117 16.17 9.24 8.31
CA GLU A 117 16.69 9.01 9.65
C GLU A 117 16.64 7.53 9.98
N SER A 118 17.21 7.12 11.11
CA SER A 118 17.01 5.80 11.72
C SER A 118 16.21 5.92 13.01
N ARG A 119 15.21 5.05 13.18
CA ARG A 119 14.35 5.05 14.37
C ARG A 119 14.08 3.60 14.77
N PHE A 120 14.95 3.07 15.61
CA PHE A 120 14.99 1.65 15.97
C PHE A 120 13.69 1.13 16.58
N GLY A 121 13.03 1.93 17.42
CA GLY A 121 11.74 1.58 18.02
C GLY A 121 10.63 1.32 17.00
N ASN A 122 10.76 1.83 15.78
CA ASN A 122 9.81 1.64 14.69
C ASN A 122 10.35 0.69 13.60
N CYS A 123 11.39 -0.08 13.90
CA CYS A 123 12.04 -0.98 12.93
C CYS A 123 12.45 -0.28 11.61
N HIS A 124 12.83 1.00 11.71
CA HIS A 124 13.29 1.81 10.59
C HIS A 124 14.76 2.11 10.75
N PHE A 125 15.59 1.38 10.04
CA PHE A 125 17.05 1.58 10.02
C PHE A 125 17.54 1.93 8.62
N ARG A 126 18.19 3.09 8.52
CA ARG A 126 18.80 3.62 7.31
C ARG A 126 20.31 3.64 7.49
N GLU A 127 21.04 2.75 6.78
CA GLU A 127 22.51 2.72 6.82
C GLU A 127 23.14 4.05 6.35
N ASP A 128 22.45 4.74 5.44
CA ASP A 128 22.84 6.04 4.90
C ASP A 128 22.41 7.25 5.78
N PHE A 129 21.52 7.04 6.76
CA PHE A 129 21.07 8.02 7.74
C PHE A 129 20.94 7.33 9.11
N PRO A 130 22.06 6.96 9.76
CA PRO A 130 22.04 6.11 10.96
C PRO A 130 21.49 6.80 12.21
N GLU A 131 21.48 8.12 12.23
CA GLU A 131 21.05 8.91 13.40
C GLU A 131 19.55 9.16 13.38
N GLN A 132 18.97 9.33 14.58
CA GLN A 132 17.60 9.79 14.77
C GLN A 132 17.56 11.32 14.64
N ASP A 133 16.55 11.84 13.96
CA ASP A 133 16.37 13.27 13.70
C ASP A 133 14.95 13.71 14.12
N ASP A 134 14.80 14.06 15.39
CA ASP A 134 13.52 14.53 15.94
C ASP A 134 13.15 15.93 15.44
N GLU A 135 14.14 16.76 15.07
CA GLU A 135 13.86 18.09 14.54
C GLU A 135 13.09 17.99 13.21
N ARG A 136 13.48 17.09 12.33
CA ARG A 136 12.87 16.91 11.02
C ARG A 136 11.73 15.89 11.02
N PHE A 137 11.85 14.79 11.75
CA PHE A 137 11.01 13.61 11.60
C PHE A 137 10.24 13.15 12.85
N LEU A 138 10.13 13.95 13.89
CA LEU A 138 9.27 13.62 15.03
C LEU A 138 7.80 13.68 14.58
N GLY A 139 7.24 12.50 14.27
CA GLY A 139 5.88 12.37 13.74
C GLY A 139 5.67 11.11 12.92
N GLN A 140 4.53 11.03 12.27
CA GLN A 140 4.12 9.93 11.41
C GLN A 140 4.16 10.36 9.95
N VAL A 141 4.79 9.54 9.09
CA VAL A 141 4.67 9.69 7.64
C VAL A 141 3.32 9.10 7.22
N VAL A 142 2.45 9.98 6.74
CA VAL A 142 1.12 9.59 6.22
C VAL A 142 1.21 9.52 4.69
N VAL A 143 0.76 8.40 4.16
CA VAL A 143 0.68 8.18 2.70
C VAL A 143 -0.77 8.18 2.30
N SER A 144 -1.12 8.99 1.31
CA SER A 144 -2.46 9.06 0.72
C SER A 144 -2.38 8.98 -0.81
N ALA A 145 -3.46 8.52 -1.45
CA ALA A 145 -3.55 8.52 -2.90
C ALA A 145 -4.15 9.83 -3.39
N GLU A 146 -3.56 10.43 -4.43
CA GLU A 146 -4.15 11.52 -5.19
C GLU A 146 -5.16 10.97 -6.22
N SER A 147 -5.98 11.84 -6.79
CA SER A 147 -7.01 11.46 -7.77
C SER A 147 -6.45 10.82 -9.04
N ASP A 148 -5.19 11.07 -9.37
CA ASP A 148 -4.46 10.47 -10.49
C ASP A 148 -3.70 9.18 -10.12
N GLY A 149 -3.85 8.69 -8.88
CA GLY A 149 -3.23 7.47 -8.37
C GLY A 149 -1.78 7.64 -7.88
N ARG A 150 -1.21 8.85 -7.92
CA ARG A 150 0.09 9.13 -7.31
C ARG A 150 -0.01 9.08 -5.78
N LEU A 151 1.09 8.71 -5.14
CA LEU A 151 1.18 8.74 -3.68
C LEU A 151 1.65 10.12 -3.21
N LYS A 152 0.86 10.72 -2.32
CA LYS A 152 1.22 11.92 -1.58
C LYS A 152 1.73 11.52 -0.21
N LEU A 153 2.86 12.07 0.19
CA LEU A 153 3.45 11.87 1.52
C LEU A 153 3.47 13.17 2.29
N GLU A 154 3.09 13.10 3.55
CA GLU A 154 3.19 14.21 4.49
C GLU A 154 3.67 13.72 5.86
N LEU A 155 4.46 14.54 6.56
CA LEU A 155 4.78 14.28 7.95
C LEU A 155 3.74 14.95 8.85
N ARG A 156 3.00 14.16 9.60
CA ARG A 156 2.15 14.64 10.69
C ARG A 156 2.96 14.63 11.97
N ARG A 157 3.36 15.83 12.40
CA ARG A 157 4.13 15.99 13.64
C ARG A 157 3.30 15.53 14.83
N THR A 158 3.98 14.95 15.79
CA THR A 158 3.43 14.66 17.13
C THR A 158 4.13 15.56 18.13
N ASP A 159 3.36 16.16 19.04
CA ASP A 159 3.94 16.85 20.17
C ASP A 159 4.69 15.84 21.04
N ASN A 160 5.89 16.20 21.47
CA ASN A 160 6.61 15.40 22.44
C ASN A 160 6.02 15.69 23.84
N PRO A 161 5.26 14.76 24.46
CA PRO A 161 4.66 15.02 25.76
C PRO A 161 5.68 15.11 26.90
N TYR A 162 6.97 14.86 26.60
CA TYR A 162 8.10 14.87 27.53
C TYR A 162 9.14 15.94 27.17
N ALA A 163 8.85 16.85 26.24
CA ALA A 163 9.73 17.96 25.89
C ALA A 163 9.56 19.15 26.82
#